data_a994879f363320c4818bf394cc1eef5c
#
_entry.id   a994879f363320c4818bf394cc1eef5c
#
_cell.length_a   1.000
_cell.length_b   1.000
_cell.length_c   1.000
_cell.angle_alpha   90.00
_cell.angle_beta   90.00
_cell.angle_gamma   90.00
#
_symmetry.space_group_name_H-M   'P 1'
#
loop_
_entity.id
_entity.type
_entity.pdbx_description
1 polymer ?
#
loop_
_entity_poly.entity_id
_entity_poly.type
_entity_poly.pdbx_seq_one_letter_code
_entity_poly.pdbx_strand_id
1 'polypeptide(L)'
;MGDCSSCYSNAKDGEPAYIALATNAVRSGIVAGHNACGMAIEGVGVQGSSGICIYDLKMVATGLTEAAARKAGYDACVSDFSQVQKATFVETENPEVKICVVFDGTTRRVLGAQMASTYDMSAGIHMFSLAIQEGLTIDRLALLDVFFLPHFNQPYNYYTMAAYSAVLGA
;
A
#
# COMPACT_ATOMS: atom_id res chain seq x y z
N MET A 1 22.60 2.10 8.82
CA MET A 1 21.97 2.24 7.48
C MET A 1 22.16 0.97 6.70
N GLY A 2 21.40 0.77 5.67
CA GLY A 2 21.43 -0.44 4.84
C GLY A 2 20.55 -1.56 5.41
N ASP A 3 20.64 -2.75 4.78
CA ASP A 3 19.81 -3.91 5.15
C ASP A 3 20.03 -4.43 6.56
N CYS A 4 21.16 -4.12 7.17
CA CYS A 4 21.51 -4.55 8.52
C CYS A 4 20.99 -3.62 9.63
N SER A 5 20.33 -2.51 9.29
CA SER A 5 19.80 -1.57 10.28
C SER A 5 18.30 -1.73 10.48
N SER A 6 17.83 -1.50 11.70
CA SER A 6 16.40 -1.30 11.94
C SER A 6 15.93 0.01 11.34
N CYS A 7 14.66 0.07 10.99
CA CYS A 7 13.95 1.24 10.50
C CYS A 7 12.67 1.44 11.33
N TYR A 8 12.02 2.58 11.15
CA TYR A 8 10.76 2.88 11.83
C TYR A 8 9.59 2.52 10.92
N SER A 9 8.66 1.70 11.40
CA SER A 9 7.47 1.30 10.66
C SER A 9 6.33 2.29 10.87
N ASN A 10 5.90 2.97 9.80
CA ASN A 10 4.77 3.90 9.88
C ASN A 10 3.44 3.19 10.15
N ALA A 11 3.30 1.95 9.68
CA ALA A 11 2.12 1.12 9.95
C ALA A 11 2.05 0.64 11.41
N LYS A 12 3.10 0.86 12.20
CA LYS A 12 3.19 0.55 13.64
C LYS A 12 3.51 1.78 14.48
N ASP A 13 3.01 2.93 14.08
CA ASP A 13 3.18 4.20 14.80
C ASP A 13 4.65 4.56 15.09
N GLY A 14 5.55 4.21 14.17
CA GLY A 14 6.98 4.50 14.28
C GLY A 14 7.79 3.50 15.11
N GLU A 15 7.21 2.36 15.50
CA GLU A 15 7.97 1.33 16.19
C GLU A 15 9.15 0.81 15.36
N PRO A 16 10.28 0.46 16.00
CA PRO A 16 11.40 -0.16 15.31
C PRO A 16 11.00 -1.47 14.64
N ALA A 17 11.41 -1.63 13.39
CA ALA A 17 11.20 -2.84 12.62
C ALA A 17 12.44 -3.22 11.82
N TYR A 18 12.64 -4.50 11.61
CA TYR A 18 13.66 -5.00 10.69
C TYR A 18 12.99 -5.36 9.36
N ILE A 19 13.24 -4.55 8.34
CA ILE A 19 12.68 -4.71 7.00
C ILE A 19 13.82 -4.58 5.98
N ALA A 20 14.46 -5.69 5.69
CA ALA A 20 15.59 -5.77 4.76
C ALA A 20 15.09 -5.72 3.30
N LEU A 21 15.01 -4.53 2.74
CA LEU A 21 14.65 -4.26 1.37
C LEU A 21 15.64 -3.27 0.75
N ALA A 22 16.09 -3.55 -0.47
CA ALA A 22 17.06 -2.71 -1.18
C ALA A 22 16.65 -1.24 -1.25
N THR A 23 15.36 -0.96 -1.43
CA THR A 23 14.82 0.40 -1.44
C THR A 23 14.98 1.11 -0.08
N ASN A 24 14.81 0.39 1.03
CA ASN A 24 15.04 0.94 2.37
C ASN A 24 16.53 1.19 2.62
N ALA A 25 17.39 0.29 2.16
CA ALA A 25 18.85 0.43 2.26
C ALA A 25 19.32 1.69 1.50
N VAL A 26 18.86 1.89 0.27
CA VAL A 26 19.19 3.07 -0.55
C VAL A 26 18.70 4.35 0.12
N ARG A 27 17.44 4.41 0.55
CA ARG A 27 16.85 5.60 1.19
C ARG A 27 17.57 5.96 2.49
N SER A 28 17.87 4.98 3.35
CA SER A 28 18.63 5.21 4.57
C SER A 28 20.07 5.66 4.29
N GLY A 29 20.68 5.15 3.22
CA GLY A 29 21.99 5.59 2.73
C GLY A 29 21.98 7.04 2.26
N ILE A 30 20.95 7.47 1.52
CA ILE A 30 20.76 8.86 1.08
C ILE A 30 20.66 9.79 2.30
N VAL A 31 19.79 9.49 3.25
CA VAL A 31 19.62 10.28 4.47
C VAL A 31 20.94 10.39 5.25
N ALA A 32 21.62 9.28 5.43
CA ALA A 32 22.90 9.28 6.18
C ALA A 32 24.01 10.02 5.45
N GLY A 33 24.13 9.89 4.12
CA GLY A 33 25.14 10.60 3.32
C GLY A 33 24.94 12.11 3.37
N HIS A 34 23.70 12.59 3.22
CA HIS A 34 23.40 14.02 3.32
C HIS A 34 23.69 14.58 4.72
N ASN A 35 23.27 13.86 5.76
CA ASN A 35 23.53 14.30 7.14
C ASN A 35 25.03 14.32 7.46
N ALA A 36 25.81 13.39 6.94
CA ALA A 36 27.26 13.39 7.10
C ALA A 36 27.93 14.60 6.41
N CYS A 37 27.29 15.16 5.37
CA CYS A 37 27.74 16.36 4.68
C CYS A 37 27.13 17.67 5.27
N GLY A 38 26.44 17.60 6.40
CA GLY A 38 25.88 18.76 7.08
C GLY A 38 24.48 19.20 6.57
N MET A 39 23.84 18.41 5.70
CA MET A 39 22.46 18.66 5.27
C MET A 39 21.50 17.91 6.20
N ALA A 40 20.72 18.62 6.99
CA ALA A 40 19.75 18.02 7.90
C ALA A 40 18.53 17.47 7.13
N ILE A 41 18.52 16.15 6.89
CA ILE A 41 17.41 15.43 6.28
C ILE A 41 16.89 14.38 7.27
N GLU A 42 15.58 14.36 7.50
CA GLU A 42 14.93 13.35 8.33
C GLU A 42 14.39 12.20 7.49
N GLY A 43 14.47 10.99 8.03
CA GLY A 43 13.85 9.82 7.44
C GLY A 43 12.35 9.78 7.75
N VAL A 44 11.55 9.50 6.75
CA VAL A 44 10.07 9.46 6.87
C VAL A 44 9.52 8.09 7.30
N GLY A 45 10.39 7.18 7.75
CA GLY A 45 9.98 5.80 8.07
C GLY A 45 9.78 4.91 6.84
N VAL A 46 9.24 3.72 7.07
CA VAL A 46 9.03 2.71 6.02
C VAL A 46 7.71 1.98 6.21
N GLN A 47 7.17 1.41 5.13
CA GLN A 47 5.96 0.59 5.13
C GLN A 47 6.24 -0.88 4.75
N GLY A 48 7.44 -1.20 4.27
CA GLY A 48 7.80 -2.53 3.80
C GLY A 48 7.18 -2.86 2.44
N SER A 49 7.08 -1.86 1.55
CA SER A 49 6.53 -2.07 0.21
C SER A 49 7.40 -3.03 -0.59
N SER A 50 6.79 -4.08 -1.12
CA SER A 50 7.47 -5.16 -1.84
C SER A 50 6.59 -5.73 -2.94
N GLY A 51 7.19 -6.47 -3.85
CA GLY A 51 6.46 -7.16 -4.91
C GLY A 51 7.19 -8.41 -5.37
N ILE A 52 6.43 -9.33 -5.95
CA ILE A 52 6.93 -10.56 -6.56
C ILE A 52 6.14 -10.85 -7.84
N CYS A 53 6.82 -11.41 -8.82
CA CYS A 53 6.21 -11.94 -10.02
C CYS A 53 6.52 -13.43 -10.11
N ILE A 54 5.48 -14.27 -10.16
CA ILE A 54 5.61 -15.72 -10.29
C ILE A 54 4.86 -16.11 -11.57
N TYR A 55 5.60 -16.47 -12.60
CA TYR A 55 5.07 -16.59 -13.97
C TYR A 55 4.37 -15.29 -14.38
N ASP A 56 3.09 -15.33 -14.66
CA ASP A 56 2.30 -14.15 -15.05
C ASP A 56 1.63 -13.45 -13.87
N LEU A 57 1.58 -14.10 -12.70
CA LEU A 57 0.96 -13.52 -11.51
C LEU A 57 1.89 -12.51 -10.83
N LYS A 58 1.46 -11.28 -10.76
CA LYS A 58 2.11 -10.18 -10.06
C LYS A 58 1.42 -9.95 -8.73
N MET A 59 2.19 -9.89 -7.66
CA MET A 59 1.69 -9.59 -6.31
C MET A 59 2.51 -8.47 -5.73
N VAL A 60 1.85 -7.49 -5.14
CA VAL A 60 2.49 -6.36 -4.45
C VAL A 60 1.82 -6.14 -3.10
N ALA A 61 2.62 -5.69 -2.14
CA ALA A 61 2.17 -5.45 -0.78
C ALA A 61 2.85 -4.24 -0.16
N THR A 62 2.16 -3.60 0.77
CA THR A 62 2.70 -2.54 1.61
C THR A 62 2.03 -2.58 2.99
N GLY A 63 2.74 -2.18 4.03
CA GLY A 63 2.23 -2.17 5.41
C GLY A 63 2.02 -3.56 6.00
N LEU A 64 1.01 -3.69 6.83
CA LEU A 64 0.71 -4.89 7.60
C LEU A 64 -0.30 -5.80 6.88
N THR A 65 -0.11 -7.10 7.01
CA THR A 65 -1.20 -8.06 6.78
C THR A 65 -2.16 -8.03 7.96
N GLU A 66 -3.38 -8.56 7.80
CA GLU A 66 -4.35 -8.69 8.89
C GLU A 66 -3.73 -9.37 10.13
N ALA A 67 -3.07 -10.51 9.93
CA ALA A 67 -2.44 -11.24 11.02
C ALA A 67 -1.35 -10.42 11.73
N ALA A 68 -0.56 -9.65 10.97
CA ALA A 68 0.47 -8.78 11.51
C ALA A 68 -0.12 -7.58 12.28
N ALA A 69 -1.22 -7.01 11.78
CA ALA A 69 -1.94 -5.92 12.45
C ALA A 69 -2.56 -6.38 13.78
N ARG A 70 -3.24 -7.54 13.79
CA ARG A 70 -3.76 -8.14 15.01
C ARG A 70 -2.66 -8.45 16.03
N LYS A 71 -1.54 -9.00 15.57
CA LYS A 71 -0.37 -9.27 16.44
C LYS A 71 0.22 -7.99 17.03
N ALA A 72 0.14 -6.88 16.31
CA ALA A 72 0.58 -5.57 16.78
C ALA A 72 -0.44 -4.87 17.71
N GLY A 73 -1.60 -5.49 17.97
CA GLY A 73 -2.61 -4.98 18.91
C GLY A 73 -3.68 -4.08 18.29
N TYR A 74 -3.72 -3.95 16.95
CA TYR A 74 -4.78 -3.19 16.28
C TYR A 74 -6.08 -3.97 16.20
N ASP A 75 -7.20 -3.25 16.19
CA ASP A 75 -8.51 -3.77 15.83
C ASP A 75 -8.58 -3.94 14.28
N ALA A 76 -7.88 -4.95 13.80
CA ALA A 76 -7.67 -5.14 12.37
C ALA A 76 -8.94 -5.57 11.64
N CYS A 77 -9.45 -4.69 10.80
CA CYS A 77 -10.51 -4.91 9.84
C CYS A 77 -9.93 -5.09 8.43
N VAL A 78 -10.64 -5.83 7.58
CA VAL A 78 -10.21 -6.16 6.22
C VAL A 78 -11.32 -5.85 5.23
N SER A 79 -10.94 -5.25 4.11
CA SER A 79 -11.79 -5.14 2.93
C SER A 79 -11.15 -5.89 1.78
N ASP A 80 -11.77 -7.01 1.41
CA ASP A 80 -11.42 -7.77 0.21
C ASP A 80 -12.32 -7.36 -0.94
N PHE A 81 -11.71 -7.00 -2.06
CA PHE A 81 -12.42 -6.56 -3.25
C PHE A 81 -11.75 -7.09 -4.51
N SER A 82 -12.53 -7.31 -5.56
CA SER A 82 -11.98 -7.65 -6.86
C SER A 82 -12.76 -6.99 -7.99
N GLN A 83 -12.05 -6.59 -9.02
CA GLN A 83 -12.63 -5.91 -10.19
C GLN A 83 -11.69 -6.02 -11.39
N VAL A 84 -12.26 -6.10 -12.59
CA VAL A 84 -11.48 -5.90 -13.82
C VAL A 84 -11.01 -4.43 -13.93
N GLN A 85 -9.83 -4.24 -14.47
CA GLN A 85 -9.18 -2.93 -14.54
C GLN A 85 -9.97 -1.92 -15.39
N LYS A 86 -10.46 -2.33 -16.56
CA LYS A 86 -11.04 -1.46 -17.58
C LYS A 86 -12.51 -1.75 -17.80
N ALA A 87 -13.19 -0.85 -18.52
CA ALA A 87 -14.53 -1.10 -18.98
C ALA A 87 -14.59 -2.29 -19.95
N THR A 88 -15.62 -3.13 -19.83
CA THR A 88 -15.72 -4.42 -20.57
C THR A 88 -15.89 -4.25 -22.08
N PHE A 89 -16.28 -3.08 -22.55
CA PHE A 89 -16.39 -2.78 -23.99
C PHE A 89 -15.05 -2.45 -24.67
N VAL A 90 -13.97 -2.32 -23.88
CA VAL A 90 -12.62 -2.11 -24.41
C VAL A 90 -12.03 -3.46 -24.78
N GLU A 91 -11.81 -3.71 -26.06
CA GLU A 91 -11.32 -4.99 -26.61
C GLU A 91 -9.81 -5.15 -26.40
N THR A 92 -9.36 -5.26 -25.14
CA THR A 92 -7.99 -5.55 -24.75
C THR A 92 -7.99 -6.48 -23.56
N GLU A 93 -6.83 -7.08 -23.24
CA GLU A 93 -6.70 -7.86 -22.01
C GLU A 93 -7.16 -7.04 -20.80
N ASN A 94 -8.06 -7.64 -20.03
CA ASN A 94 -8.68 -6.99 -18.89
C ASN A 94 -8.85 -7.95 -17.71
N PRO A 95 -7.73 -8.49 -17.20
CA PRO A 95 -7.78 -9.42 -16.09
C PRO A 95 -8.27 -8.76 -14.80
N GLU A 96 -8.81 -9.58 -13.92
CA GLU A 96 -9.25 -9.16 -12.60
C GLU A 96 -8.06 -8.75 -11.73
N VAL A 97 -8.23 -7.67 -10.99
CA VAL A 97 -7.33 -7.27 -9.90
C VAL A 97 -8.02 -7.61 -8.58
N LYS A 98 -7.34 -8.40 -7.76
CA LYS A 98 -7.75 -8.68 -6.38
C LYS A 98 -6.99 -7.75 -5.45
N ILE A 99 -7.69 -7.15 -4.52
CA ILE A 99 -7.13 -6.22 -3.53
C ILE A 99 -7.68 -6.53 -2.14
N CYS A 100 -6.79 -6.55 -1.18
CA CYS A 100 -7.09 -6.66 0.24
C CYS A 100 -6.54 -5.40 0.92
N VAL A 101 -7.38 -4.63 1.62
CA VAL A 101 -6.98 -3.46 2.39
C VAL A 101 -7.20 -3.74 3.86
N VAL A 102 -6.16 -3.55 4.66
CA VAL A 102 -6.17 -3.71 6.12
C VAL A 102 -6.23 -2.32 6.75
N PHE A 103 -7.16 -2.11 7.67
CA PHE A 103 -7.31 -0.86 8.40
C PHE A 103 -7.68 -1.12 9.88
N ASP A 104 -7.44 -0.13 10.72
CA ASP A 104 -7.82 -0.21 12.13
C ASP A 104 -9.30 0.17 12.30
N GLY A 105 -10.10 -0.71 12.88
CA GLY A 105 -11.54 -0.52 13.08
C GLY A 105 -11.87 0.69 13.96
N THR A 106 -11.00 1.01 14.92
CA THR A 106 -11.21 2.12 15.87
C THR A 106 -10.85 3.47 15.25
N THR A 107 -9.65 3.61 14.68
CA THR A 107 -9.15 4.88 14.13
C THR A 107 -9.44 5.06 12.66
N ARG A 108 -9.85 4.01 11.98
CA ARG A 108 -10.07 3.94 10.53
C ARG A 108 -8.81 4.13 9.68
N ARG A 109 -7.62 4.21 10.32
CA ARG A 109 -6.34 4.36 9.61
C ARG A 109 -6.02 3.14 8.75
N VAL A 110 -5.49 3.38 7.55
CA VAL A 110 -4.97 2.32 6.70
C VAL A 110 -3.68 1.78 7.30
N LEU A 111 -3.62 0.48 7.47
CA LEU A 111 -2.47 -0.24 8.05
C LEU A 111 -1.71 -1.05 7.00
N GLY A 112 -2.36 -1.46 5.93
CA GLY A 112 -1.74 -2.27 4.90
C GLY A 112 -2.62 -2.46 3.66
N ALA A 113 -1.99 -2.89 2.56
CA ALA A 113 -2.68 -3.32 1.36
C ALA A 113 -1.87 -4.41 0.63
N GLN A 114 -2.59 -5.34 0.00
CA GLN A 114 -2.04 -6.39 -0.85
C GLN A 114 -2.84 -6.43 -2.15
N MET A 115 -2.16 -6.56 -3.28
CA MET A 115 -2.83 -6.68 -4.59
C MET A 115 -2.24 -7.83 -5.39
N ALA A 116 -3.08 -8.48 -6.19
CA ALA A 116 -2.66 -9.57 -7.08
C ALA A 116 -3.43 -9.52 -8.40
N SER A 117 -2.72 -9.69 -9.53
CA SER A 117 -3.29 -9.78 -10.87
C SER A 117 -2.26 -10.34 -11.86
N THR A 118 -2.72 -10.81 -13.00
CA THR A 118 -1.86 -10.98 -14.18
C THR A 118 -1.63 -9.65 -14.91
N TYR A 119 -2.49 -8.66 -14.68
CA TYR A 119 -2.25 -7.27 -15.11
C TYR A 119 -1.17 -6.61 -14.25
N ASP A 120 -0.40 -5.68 -14.84
CA ASP A 120 0.56 -4.88 -14.07
C ASP A 120 -0.13 -3.71 -13.37
N MET A 121 -0.50 -3.92 -12.12
CA MET A 121 -1.09 -2.93 -11.21
C MET A 121 -0.08 -2.41 -10.17
N SER A 122 1.20 -2.76 -10.33
CA SER A 122 2.22 -2.58 -9.29
C SER A 122 2.38 -1.12 -8.82
N ALA A 123 2.24 -0.16 -9.72
CA ALA A 123 2.32 1.26 -9.38
C ALA A 123 1.24 1.71 -8.36
N GLY A 124 0.08 1.06 -8.37
CA GLY A 124 -1.03 1.41 -7.49
C GLY A 124 -0.75 1.17 -6.01
N ILE A 125 0.17 0.27 -5.66
CA ILE A 125 0.51 0.00 -4.25
C ILE A 125 1.13 1.22 -3.56
N HIS A 126 1.76 2.11 -4.32
CA HIS A 126 2.41 3.30 -3.76
C HIS A 126 1.42 4.32 -3.21
N MET A 127 0.19 4.34 -3.69
CA MET A 127 -0.89 5.14 -3.10
C MET A 127 -1.19 4.68 -1.66
N PHE A 128 -1.27 3.38 -1.43
CA PHE A 128 -1.47 2.82 -0.10
C PHE A 128 -0.25 3.02 0.79
N SER A 129 0.96 2.92 0.22
CA SER A 129 2.19 3.22 0.94
C SER A 129 2.20 4.68 1.46
N LEU A 130 1.79 5.63 0.62
CA LEU A 130 1.66 7.05 1.01
C LEU A 130 0.53 7.23 2.04
N ALA A 131 -0.59 6.55 1.86
CA ALA A 131 -1.70 6.61 2.82
C ALA A 131 -1.28 6.16 4.23
N ILE A 132 -0.48 5.09 4.33
CA ILE A 132 0.06 4.61 5.60
C ILE A 132 1.05 5.62 6.18
N GLN A 133 1.96 6.15 5.34
CA GLN A 133 2.95 7.14 5.76
C GLN A 133 2.31 8.39 6.38
N GLU A 134 1.25 8.87 5.75
CA GLU A 134 0.53 10.09 6.15
C GLU A 134 -0.63 9.81 7.15
N GLY A 135 -0.80 8.56 7.59
CA GLY A 135 -1.85 8.16 8.53
C GLY A 135 -3.27 8.39 8.02
N LEU A 136 -3.49 8.25 6.71
CA LEU A 136 -4.81 8.48 6.12
C LEU A 136 -5.79 7.38 6.51
N THR A 137 -7.07 7.75 6.60
CA THR A 137 -8.15 6.82 6.87
C THR A 137 -8.69 6.17 5.61
N ILE A 138 -9.31 5.00 5.77
CA ILE A 138 -9.97 4.29 4.68
C ILE A 138 -11.10 5.14 4.05
N ASP A 139 -11.76 5.97 4.83
CA ASP A 139 -12.82 6.87 4.37
C ASP A 139 -12.30 7.93 3.38
N ARG A 140 -11.08 8.45 3.63
CA ARG A 140 -10.43 9.40 2.72
C ARG A 140 -10.00 8.73 1.42
N LEU A 141 -9.57 7.48 1.47
CA LEU A 141 -9.25 6.70 0.25
C LEU A 141 -10.49 6.38 -0.57
N ALA A 142 -11.64 6.13 0.06
CA ALA A 142 -12.90 5.88 -0.64
C ALA A 142 -13.35 7.06 -1.53
N LEU A 143 -12.95 8.29 -1.15
CA LEU A 143 -13.28 9.54 -1.85
C LEU A 143 -12.09 10.15 -2.58
N LEU A 144 -11.04 9.36 -2.84
CA LEU A 144 -9.87 9.84 -3.57
C LEU A 144 -10.24 10.28 -4.97
N ASP A 145 -9.75 11.44 -5.38
CA ASP A 145 -9.85 11.90 -6.76
C ASP A 145 -8.99 11.04 -7.67
N VAL A 146 -9.66 10.23 -8.49
CA VAL A 146 -9.01 9.38 -9.51
C VAL A 146 -9.56 9.74 -10.88
N PHE A 147 -8.69 9.87 -11.87
CA PHE A 147 -9.14 10.13 -13.23
C PHE A 147 -9.90 8.93 -13.82
N PHE A 148 -10.73 9.18 -14.80
CA PHE A 148 -11.39 8.14 -15.59
C PHE A 148 -11.09 8.29 -17.07
N LEU A 149 -10.65 7.20 -17.68
CA LEU A 149 -10.66 7.00 -19.13
C LEU A 149 -10.85 5.48 -19.40
N PRO A 150 -11.84 5.08 -20.23
CA PRO A 150 -12.20 3.67 -20.43
C PRO A 150 -11.04 2.75 -20.81
N HIS A 151 -10.02 3.27 -21.50
CA HIS A 151 -8.82 2.52 -21.90
C HIS A 151 -7.85 2.25 -20.72
N PHE A 152 -7.98 2.96 -19.62
CA PHE A 152 -7.11 2.81 -18.47
C PHE A 152 -7.80 2.21 -17.26
N ASN A 153 -9.04 2.62 -16.98
CA ASN A 153 -9.73 2.24 -15.77
C ASN A 153 -11.26 2.32 -15.90
N GLN A 154 -11.94 2.08 -14.79
CA GLN A 154 -13.37 2.30 -14.63
C GLN A 154 -13.64 3.56 -13.79
N PRO A 155 -14.82 4.21 -13.92
CA PRO A 155 -15.18 5.36 -13.07
C PRO A 155 -15.14 5.04 -11.59
N TYR A 156 -15.54 3.81 -11.25
CA TYR A 156 -15.42 3.23 -9.91
C TYR A 156 -14.21 2.29 -9.91
N ASN A 157 -13.04 2.87 -9.67
CA ASN A 157 -11.78 2.14 -9.72
C ASN A 157 -11.63 1.20 -8.53
N TYR A 158 -11.02 0.03 -8.73
CA TYR A 158 -10.84 -0.98 -7.68
C TYR A 158 -10.12 -0.44 -6.43
N TYR A 159 -9.26 0.57 -6.55
CA TYR A 159 -8.63 1.22 -5.39
C TYR A 159 -9.66 1.87 -4.46
N THR A 160 -10.48 2.74 -5.03
CA THR A 160 -11.50 3.47 -4.28
C THR A 160 -12.65 2.57 -3.89
N MET A 161 -13.00 1.59 -4.73
CA MET A 161 -14.06 0.63 -4.43
C MET A 161 -13.70 -0.31 -3.29
N ALA A 162 -12.45 -0.75 -3.18
CA ALA A 162 -11.98 -1.50 -2.02
C ALA A 162 -12.13 -0.70 -0.72
N ALA A 163 -11.78 0.58 -0.75
CA ALA A 163 -11.97 1.47 0.38
C ALA A 163 -13.46 1.75 0.66
N TYR A 164 -14.26 1.98 -0.37
CA TYR A 164 -15.69 2.25 -0.25
C TYR A 164 -16.46 1.05 0.31
N SER A 165 -16.09 -0.17 -0.10
CA SER A 165 -16.68 -1.40 0.45
C SER A 165 -16.39 -1.55 1.96
N ALA A 166 -15.22 -1.11 2.43
CA ALA A 166 -14.91 -1.04 3.86
C ALA A 166 -15.77 -0.01 4.60
N VAL A 167 -16.14 1.09 3.96
CA VAL A 167 -17.02 2.12 4.56
C VAL A 167 -18.46 1.63 4.69
N LEU A 168 -18.94 0.84 3.71
CA LEU A 168 -20.31 0.31 3.71
C LEU A 168 -20.48 -0.91 4.62
N GLY A 169 -19.43 -1.68 4.84
CA GLY A 169 -19.46 -2.91 5.64
C GLY A 169 -19.08 -2.73 7.11
N ALA A 170 -18.78 -1.51 7.53
CA ALA A 170 -18.36 -1.16 8.88
C ALA A 170 -19.53 -0.68 9.76
#